data_ed23600bc8bad5d67478e44583757198
#
_entry.id   ed23600bc8bad5d67478e44583757198
#
_cell.length_a   1.000
_cell.length_b   1.000
_cell.length_c   1.000
_cell.angle_alpha   90.00
_cell.angle_beta   90.00
_cell.angle_gamma   90.00
#
_symmetry.space_group_name_H-M   'P 1'
#
loop_
_entity.id
_entity.type
_entity.pdbx_description
1 polymer ?
#
loop_
_entity_poly.entity_id
_entity_poly.type
_entity_poly.pdbx_seq_one_letter_code
_entity_poly.pdbx_strand_id
1 'polypeptide(L)'
;MNLVSIPANPVPDNFVTGALKTRDGVTLRFARWQPPAGRKGTVCIFQGRGEWIEKYFETVRDLRSRGFAVAALDWRGQGLSDRALSDRHKGYVRDFAEYDLDLETFVREVVLPDCPPPLFALGHSTGATVLIRAAAKGRRWFDRMVLTAPLIDLTGFAATPTARIVVRAMRIAGFGSLYVPKGEVGVMESRPFANNILTSDPVRYARNAAILEAEPALALGPPTVAWTDAAFRAMRAMRERSYPAQIRQPMLIMAAGNDEVVSNAAIEDFGGLLRAGRQLVVAGAKHEIMMEQDRYRSQFWAAFDAYVPGTPLF
;
A
#
# COMPACT_ATOMS: atom_id res chain seq x y z
N MET A 1 11.26 17.76 -3.06
CA MET A 1 9.95 17.39 -3.65
C MET A 1 8.87 17.83 -2.70
N ASN A 2 7.91 18.64 -3.16
CA ASN A 2 6.89 19.21 -2.27
C ASN A 2 5.72 18.24 -2.09
N LEU A 3 5.00 18.38 -0.96
CA LEU A 3 3.70 17.75 -0.75
C LEU A 3 2.61 18.64 -1.34
N VAL A 4 1.59 18.02 -1.92
CA VAL A 4 0.44 18.72 -2.52
C VAL A 4 -0.58 19.00 -1.43
N SER A 5 -0.93 20.27 -1.26
CA SER A 5 -1.92 20.73 -0.29
C SER A 5 -3.13 21.31 -1.00
N ILE A 6 -4.31 20.88 -0.62
CA ILE A 6 -5.59 21.47 -1.03
C ILE A 6 -6.44 21.80 0.21
N PRO A 7 -7.40 22.70 0.16
CA PRO A 7 -8.22 23.06 1.33
C PRO A 7 -8.91 21.86 1.97
N ALA A 8 -9.37 20.88 1.17
CA ALA A 8 -10.02 19.67 1.65
C ALA A 8 -9.04 18.62 2.22
N ASN A 9 -7.73 18.78 1.97
CA ASN A 9 -6.68 17.87 2.43
C ASN A 9 -5.37 18.63 2.71
N PRO A 10 -5.35 19.49 3.76
CA PRO A 10 -4.14 20.23 4.11
C PRO A 10 -3.02 19.28 4.55
N VAL A 11 -1.79 19.63 4.24
CA VAL A 11 -0.61 18.89 4.70
C VAL A 11 -0.57 18.92 6.22
N PRO A 12 -0.41 17.76 6.90
CA PRO A 12 -0.18 17.74 8.35
C PRO A 12 1.12 18.48 8.72
N ASP A 13 1.07 19.28 9.79
CA ASP A 13 2.21 20.10 10.24
C ASP A 13 3.44 19.29 10.63
N ASN A 14 4.61 19.97 10.75
CA ASN A 14 5.88 19.40 11.21
C ASN A 14 6.36 18.22 10.33
N PHE A 15 6.30 18.41 9.03
CA PHE A 15 6.79 17.43 8.07
C PHE A 15 8.20 17.76 7.57
N VAL A 16 8.88 16.70 7.14
CA VAL A 16 10.08 16.75 6.29
C VAL A 16 9.80 15.92 5.07
N THR A 17 10.10 16.44 3.91
CA THR A 17 9.97 15.72 2.64
C THR A 17 11.29 15.75 1.88
N GLY A 18 11.55 14.73 1.08
CA GLY A 18 12.77 14.64 0.32
C GLY A 18 12.71 13.58 -0.78
N ALA A 19 13.86 13.37 -1.37
CA ALA A 19 14.11 12.31 -2.33
C ALA A 19 15.25 11.43 -1.85
N LEU A 20 15.17 10.14 -2.14
CA LEU A 20 16.24 9.18 -1.92
C LEU A 20 16.48 8.40 -3.20
N LYS A 21 17.71 7.92 -3.39
CA LYS A 21 18.09 7.23 -4.60
C LYS A 21 18.43 5.78 -4.32
N THR A 22 17.69 4.87 -4.96
CA THR A 22 17.97 3.44 -4.83
C THR A 22 19.27 3.06 -5.53
N ARG A 23 19.87 1.92 -5.18
CA ARG A 23 21.12 1.43 -5.80
C ARG A 23 21.03 1.20 -7.32
N ASP A 24 19.82 0.99 -7.87
CA ASP A 24 19.56 0.89 -9.29
C ASP A 24 19.18 2.23 -9.95
N GLY A 25 19.39 3.34 -9.21
CA GLY A 25 19.33 4.69 -9.74
C GLY A 25 17.95 5.35 -9.74
N VAL A 26 16.91 4.69 -9.22
CA VAL A 26 15.54 5.22 -9.16
C VAL A 26 15.42 6.23 -8.02
N THR A 27 14.83 7.39 -8.29
CA THR A 27 14.54 8.41 -7.28
C THR A 27 13.16 8.16 -6.69
N LEU A 28 13.08 8.02 -5.37
CA LEU A 28 11.84 7.87 -4.63
C LEU A 28 11.55 9.13 -3.83
N ARG A 29 10.28 9.55 -3.81
CA ARG A 29 9.82 10.60 -2.90
C ARG A 29 9.46 10.00 -1.56
N PHE A 30 9.79 10.71 -0.47
CA PHE A 30 9.35 10.37 0.88
C PHE A 30 8.88 11.58 1.65
N ALA A 31 8.12 11.33 2.70
CA ALA A 31 7.77 12.30 3.72
C ALA A 31 7.77 11.66 5.11
N ARG A 32 8.09 12.45 6.12
CA ARG A 32 8.00 12.05 7.52
C ARG A 32 7.46 13.16 8.39
N TRP A 33 6.77 12.80 9.46
CA TRP A 33 6.14 13.70 10.42
C TRP A 33 6.53 13.33 11.83
N GLN A 34 6.96 14.31 12.59
CA GLN A 34 7.20 14.13 14.02
C GLN A 34 5.88 14.10 14.80
N PRO A 35 5.78 13.38 15.90
CA PRO A 35 4.59 13.40 16.75
C PRO A 35 4.47 14.77 17.43
N PRO A 36 3.24 15.26 17.70
CA PRO A 36 3.04 16.54 18.37
C PRO A 36 3.49 16.50 19.85
N ALA A 37 3.31 15.38 20.54
CA ALA A 37 3.76 15.13 21.90
C ALA A 37 3.86 13.61 22.15
N GLY A 38 4.79 13.23 23.04
CA GLY A 38 5.05 11.82 23.33
C GLY A 38 5.91 11.15 22.25
N ARG A 39 6.53 10.03 22.60
CA ARG A 39 7.34 9.24 21.65
C ARG A 39 6.96 7.78 21.79
N LYS A 40 5.89 7.39 21.09
CA LYS A 40 5.42 6.01 21.09
C LYS A 40 6.06 5.15 19.99
N GLY A 41 6.98 5.74 19.24
CA GLY A 41 7.63 5.13 18.10
C GLY A 41 7.15 5.73 16.77
N THR A 42 7.42 5.03 15.70
CA THR A 42 7.10 5.46 14.32
C THR A 42 6.25 4.42 13.62
N VAL A 43 5.21 4.87 12.93
CA VAL A 43 4.43 4.05 11.99
C VAL A 43 4.82 4.42 10.56
N CYS A 44 5.38 3.46 9.83
CA CYS A 44 5.71 3.62 8.41
C CYS A 44 4.52 3.15 7.56
N ILE A 45 4.01 4.04 6.68
CA ILE A 45 2.88 3.77 5.79
C ILE A 45 3.40 3.33 4.42
N PHE A 46 2.87 2.20 3.94
CA PHE A 46 3.20 1.59 2.66
C PHE A 46 1.94 1.41 1.82
N GLN A 47 1.76 2.29 0.86
CA GLN A 47 0.54 2.43 0.07
C GLN A 47 0.35 1.26 -0.91
N GLY A 48 -0.89 1.13 -1.39
CA GLY A 48 -1.27 0.26 -2.48
C GLY A 48 -0.80 0.76 -3.86
N ARG A 49 -1.16 0.02 -4.90
CA ARG A 49 -0.90 0.44 -6.28
C ARG A 49 -1.81 1.62 -6.67
N GLY A 50 -1.21 2.62 -7.31
CA GLY A 50 -1.93 3.81 -7.77
C GLY A 50 -2.22 4.81 -6.68
N GLU A 51 -1.66 4.62 -5.49
CA GLU A 51 -1.78 5.52 -4.37
C GLU A 51 -0.53 6.39 -4.21
N TRP A 52 -0.62 7.44 -3.40
CA TRP A 52 0.40 8.45 -3.17
C TRP A 52 0.36 8.95 -1.72
N ILE A 53 1.39 9.65 -1.27
CA ILE A 53 1.56 10.10 0.13
C ILE A 53 0.37 10.94 0.60
N GLU A 54 -0.10 11.89 -0.21
CA GLU A 54 -1.17 12.83 0.14
C GLU A 54 -2.51 12.17 0.43
N LYS A 55 -2.79 11.03 -0.18
CA LYS A 55 -4.00 10.24 0.09
C LYS A 55 -4.10 9.85 1.56
N TYR A 56 -2.96 9.71 2.24
CA TYR A 56 -2.86 9.25 3.62
C TYR A 56 -2.77 10.37 4.66
N PHE A 57 -2.94 11.65 4.31
CA PHE A 57 -2.82 12.75 5.28
C PHE A 57 -3.79 12.65 6.45
N GLU A 58 -5.01 12.17 6.25
CA GLU A 58 -5.95 11.90 7.34
C GLU A 58 -5.40 10.81 8.27
N THR A 59 -4.92 9.70 7.72
CA THR A 59 -4.28 8.62 8.48
C THR A 59 -3.02 9.10 9.22
N VAL A 60 -2.24 10.00 8.61
CA VAL A 60 -1.09 10.64 9.27
C VAL A 60 -1.55 11.44 10.50
N ARG A 61 -2.62 12.25 10.36
CA ARG A 61 -3.18 13.00 11.52
C ARG A 61 -3.66 12.06 12.62
N ASP A 62 -4.35 10.99 12.27
CA ASP A 62 -4.85 9.99 13.23
C ASP A 62 -3.72 9.27 13.98
N LEU A 63 -2.62 8.93 13.29
CA LEU A 63 -1.45 8.32 13.92
C LEU A 63 -0.71 9.31 14.82
N ARG A 64 -0.55 10.55 14.37
CA ARG A 64 0.09 11.61 15.16
C ARG A 64 -0.72 11.97 16.40
N SER A 65 -2.04 12.00 16.33
CA SER A 65 -2.91 12.21 17.49
C SER A 65 -2.77 11.09 18.53
N ARG A 66 -2.39 9.89 18.08
CA ARG A 66 -2.05 8.75 18.94
C ARG A 66 -0.64 8.81 19.52
N GLY A 67 0.17 9.81 19.14
CA GLY A 67 1.52 10.04 19.65
C GLY A 67 2.63 9.34 18.84
N PHE A 68 2.35 8.87 17.64
CA PHE A 68 3.34 8.29 16.74
C PHE A 68 3.96 9.34 15.81
N ALA A 69 5.26 9.19 15.53
CA ALA A 69 5.87 9.71 14.33
C ALA A 69 5.34 8.89 13.13
N VAL A 70 5.33 9.49 11.94
CA VAL A 70 4.89 8.82 10.72
C VAL A 70 5.93 9.01 9.63
N ALA A 71 6.15 7.98 8.82
CA ALA A 71 6.97 8.05 7.61
C ALA A 71 6.24 7.35 6.46
N ALA A 72 6.37 7.88 5.25
CA ALA A 72 5.76 7.31 4.05
C ALA A 72 6.65 7.57 2.84
N LEU A 73 6.56 6.70 1.81
CA LEU A 73 7.23 6.90 0.52
C LEU A 73 6.23 6.73 -0.62
N ASP A 74 6.48 7.35 -1.75
CA ASP A 74 5.88 6.90 -3.00
C ASP A 74 6.77 5.80 -3.60
N TRP A 75 6.16 4.64 -3.88
CA TRP A 75 6.86 3.56 -4.57
C TRP A 75 7.35 3.99 -5.95
N ARG A 76 8.42 3.34 -6.49
CA ARG A 76 8.77 3.49 -7.90
C ARG A 76 7.56 3.29 -8.80
N GLY A 77 7.47 4.07 -9.85
CA GLY A 77 6.41 3.95 -10.84
C GLY A 77 5.07 4.54 -10.42
N GLN A 78 4.93 5.21 -9.26
CA GLN A 78 3.72 5.89 -8.82
C GLN A 78 3.99 7.13 -7.96
N GLY A 79 2.96 7.88 -7.59
CA GLY A 79 3.09 9.14 -6.87
C GLY A 79 4.00 10.13 -7.62
N LEU A 80 4.88 10.84 -6.93
CA LEU A 80 5.91 11.70 -7.53
C LEU A 80 7.31 11.05 -7.57
N SER A 81 7.42 9.76 -7.33
CA SER A 81 8.65 8.99 -7.58
C SER A 81 8.91 8.79 -9.08
N ASP A 82 10.11 8.37 -9.45
CA ASP A 82 10.51 8.15 -10.84
C ASP A 82 9.61 7.14 -11.55
N ARG A 83 9.41 7.38 -12.83
CA ARG A 83 8.72 6.50 -13.78
C ARG A 83 9.72 5.83 -14.71
N ALA A 84 9.54 4.53 -14.92
CA ALA A 84 10.37 3.78 -15.85
C ALA A 84 10.01 4.00 -17.32
N LEU A 85 8.80 4.52 -17.60
CA LEU A 85 8.30 4.79 -18.94
C LEU A 85 8.01 6.29 -19.09
N SER A 86 8.08 6.80 -20.32
CA SER A 86 7.79 8.20 -20.66
C SER A 86 6.34 8.59 -20.35
N ASP A 87 5.40 7.67 -20.56
CA ASP A 87 4.00 7.86 -20.14
C ASP A 87 3.90 7.65 -18.62
N ARG A 88 3.71 8.74 -17.88
CA ARG A 88 3.63 8.73 -16.42
C ARG A 88 2.44 7.95 -15.86
N HIS A 89 1.38 7.76 -16.63
CA HIS A 89 0.23 6.96 -16.21
C HIS A 89 0.50 5.45 -16.22
N LYS A 90 1.61 5.00 -16.80
CA LYS A 90 2.01 3.59 -16.84
C LYS A 90 2.92 3.22 -15.66
N GLY A 91 2.33 2.65 -14.62
CA GLY A 91 3.10 1.99 -13.56
C GLY A 91 3.79 0.74 -14.13
N TYR A 92 5.14 0.73 -14.12
CA TYR A 92 5.93 -0.33 -14.70
C TYR A 92 6.95 -0.87 -13.69
N VAL A 93 6.86 -2.16 -13.42
CA VAL A 93 7.79 -2.91 -12.57
C VAL A 93 8.02 -4.26 -13.22
N ARG A 94 9.26 -4.70 -13.33
CA ARG A 94 9.61 -5.99 -13.95
C ARG A 94 9.50 -7.15 -12.98
N ASP A 95 9.76 -6.88 -11.70
CA ASP A 95 9.70 -7.83 -10.59
C ASP A 95 9.42 -7.10 -9.27
N PHE A 96 8.68 -7.72 -8.35
CA PHE A 96 8.47 -7.16 -7.01
C PHE A 96 9.76 -7.08 -6.18
N ALA A 97 10.85 -7.70 -6.61
CA ALA A 97 12.17 -7.44 -6.05
C ALA A 97 12.64 -5.98 -6.20
N GLU A 98 12.10 -5.25 -7.18
CA GLU A 98 12.35 -3.81 -7.33
C GLU A 98 11.69 -3.02 -6.18
N TYR A 99 10.49 -3.41 -5.74
CA TYR A 99 9.86 -2.83 -4.54
C TYR A 99 10.56 -3.25 -3.24
N ASP A 100 11.11 -4.48 -3.17
CA ASP A 100 11.92 -4.88 -2.01
C ASP A 100 13.15 -3.96 -1.87
N LEU A 101 13.71 -3.50 -3.00
CA LEU A 101 14.83 -2.55 -3.02
C LEU A 101 14.39 -1.15 -2.57
N ASP A 102 13.21 -0.67 -3.00
CA ASP A 102 12.66 0.60 -2.55
C ASP A 102 12.46 0.60 -1.03
N LEU A 103 11.85 -0.47 -0.51
CA LEU A 103 11.64 -0.64 0.93
C LEU A 103 12.97 -0.64 1.69
N GLU A 104 13.96 -1.40 1.23
CA GLU A 104 15.27 -1.47 1.88
C GLU A 104 15.96 -0.10 1.90
N THR A 105 15.93 0.63 0.78
CA THR A 105 16.51 1.97 0.68
C THR A 105 15.82 2.94 1.64
N PHE A 106 14.47 2.98 1.62
CA PHE A 106 13.70 3.85 2.51
C PHE A 106 13.97 3.55 3.99
N VAL A 107 13.98 2.27 4.37
CA VAL A 107 14.25 1.89 5.76
C VAL A 107 15.66 2.31 6.18
N ARG A 108 16.67 2.07 5.36
CA ARG A 108 18.07 2.35 5.72
C ARG A 108 18.42 3.82 5.72
N GLU A 109 17.88 4.59 4.79
CA GLU A 109 18.28 5.98 4.57
C GLU A 109 17.38 7.00 5.27
N VAL A 110 16.14 6.61 5.62
CA VAL A 110 15.16 7.52 6.25
C VAL A 110 14.66 6.98 7.59
N VAL A 111 14.20 5.72 7.63
CA VAL A 111 13.51 5.24 8.84
C VAL A 111 14.48 5.00 9.97
N LEU A 112 15.56 4.25 9.75
CA LEU A 112 16.52 3.91 10.81
C LEU A 112 17.29 5.12 11.34
N PRO A 113 17.76 6.08 10.52
CA PRO A 113 18.48 7.24 11.03
C PRO A 113 17.59 8.31 11.65
N ASP A 114 16.37 8.52 11.14
CA ASP A 114 15.58 9.72 11.41
C ASP A 114 14.26 9.47 12.15
N CYS A 115 13.86 8.21 12.32
CA CYS A 115 12.58 7.89 12.93
C CYS A 115 12.77 7.20 14.29
N PRO A 116 12.11 7.70 15.36
CA PRO A 116 12.26 7.12 16.70
C PRO A 116 11.66 5.70 16.77
N PRO A 117 12.37 4.71 17.36
CA PRO A 117 11.84 3.41 17.66
C PRO A 117 10.85 3.45 18.85
N PRO A 118 9.99 2.40 19.04
CA PRO A 118 9.86 1.21 18.21
C PRO A 118 9.26 1.52 16.83
N LEU A 119 9.55 0.65 15.84
CA LEU A 119 9.12 0.84 14.46
C LEU A 119 7.97 -0.10 14.11
N PHE A 120 6.91 0.45 13.54
CA PHE A 120 5.74 -0.29 13.09
C PHE A 120 5.49 -0.05 11.60
N ALA A 121 4.86 -1.01 10.91
CA ALA A 121 4.47 -0.84 9.53
C ALA A 121 2.96 -0.94 9.37
N LEU A 122 2.39 -0.02 8.59
CA LEU A 122 1.02 -0.05 8.11
C LEU A 122 1.06 -0.19 6.59
N GLY A 123 0.67 -1.36 6.08
CA GLY A 123 0.68 -1.65 4.66
C GLY A 123 -0.72 -1.86 4.09
N HIS A 124 -0.96 -1.33 2.89
CA HIS A 124 -2.20 -1.56 2.17
C HIS A 124 -1.93 -2.27 0.84
N SER A 125 -2.77 -3.27 0.50
CA SER A 125 -2.78 -3.92 -0.82
C SER A 125 -1.38 -4.32 -1.30
N THR A 126 -0.85 -3.72 -2.35
CA THR A 126 0.52 -3.96 -2.87
C THR A 126 1.59 -3.67 -1.82
N GLY A 127 1.47 -2.59 -1.05
CA GLY A 127 2.43 -2.26 0.03
C GLY A 127 2.46 -3.34 1.11
N ALA A 128 1.30 -3.88 1.48
CA ALA A 128 1.22 -5.02 2.40
C ALA A 128 1.94 -6.26 1.83
N THR A 129 1.79 -6.52 0.53
CA THR A 129 2.49 -7.62 -0.16
C THR A 129 4.01 -7.45 -0.11
N VAL A 130 4.52 -6.24 -0.32
CA VAL A 130 5.97 -5.95 -0.22
C VAL A 130 6.47 -6.19 1.21
N LEU A 131 5.71 -5.79 2.24
CA LEU A 131 6.04 -6.06 3.64
C LEU A 131 6.05 -7.56 3.97
N ILE A 132 5.07 -8.32 3.49
CA ILE A 132 5.03 -9.78 3.61
C ILE A 132 6.27 -10.42 2.99
N ARG A 133 6.67 -9.97 1.79
CA ARG A 133 7.86 -10.45 1.10
C ARG A 133 9.14 -10.15 1.87
N ALA A 134 9.27 -8.95 2.44
CA ALA A 134 10.41 -8.59 3.29
C ALA A 134 10.49 -9.48 4.53
N ALA A 135 9.37 -9.73 5.19
CA ALA A 135 9.30 -10.60 6.37
C ALA A 135 9.64 -12.06 6.04
N ALA A 136 9.17 -12.59 4.90
CA ALA A 136 9.52 -13.93 4.41
C ALA A 136 11.02 -14.08 4.11
N LYS A 137 11.69 -13.00 3.70
CA LYS A 137 13.15 -12.92 3.53
C LYS A 137 13.92 -12.72 4.84
N GLY A 138 13.25 -12.78 5.99
CA GLY A 138 13.86 -12.64 7.31
C GLY A 138 14.18 -11.20 7.72
N ARG A 139 13.68 -10.18 6.99
CA ARG A 139 13.83 -8.77 7.40
C ARG A 139 12.97 -8.49 8.62
N ARG A 140 13.55 -7.91 9.67
CA ARG A 140 12.89 -7.64 10.96
C ARG A 140 13.03 -6.16 11.35
N TRP A 141 12.73 -5.26 10.42
CA TRP A 141 12.83 -3.83 10.66
C TRP A 141 11.70 -3.28 11.54
N PHE A 142 10.56 -3.97 11.58
CA PHE A 142 9.37 -3.51 12.28
C PHE A 142 9.02 -4.46 13.42
N ASP A 143 8.64 -3.93 14.58
CA ASP A 143 8.23 -4.74 15.74
C ASP A 143 6.89 -5.44 15.47
N ARG A 144 5.95 -4.74 14.84
CA ARG A 144 4.65 -5.27 14.39
C ARG A 144 4.25 -4.65 13.06
N MET A 145 3.44 -5.39 12.31
CA MET A 145 2.86 -4.94 11.05
C MET A 145 1.34 -5.03 11.09
N VAL A 146 0.66 -3.99 10.61
CA VAL A 146 -0.78 -3.98 10.35
C VAL A 146 -0.97 -3.93 8.83
N LEU A 147 -1.63 -4.92 8.27
CA LEU A 147 -1.77 -5.12 6.82
C LEU A 147 -3.24 -5.10 6.45
N THR A 148 -3.67 -4.14 5.63
CA THR A 148 -5.05 -4.02 5.17
C THR A 148 -5.18 -4.52 3.74
N ALA A 149 -6.13 -5.41 3.50
CA ALA A 149 -6.47 -5.98 2.19
C ALA A 149 -5.22 -6.37 1.36
N PRO A 150 -4.28 -7.16 1.91
CA PRO A 150 -3.03 -7.49 1.21
C PRO A 150 -3.30 -8.19 -0.12
N LEU A 151 -2.52 -7.85 -1.15
CA LEU A 151 -2.60 -8.46 -2.46
C LEU A 151 -2.00 -9.88 -2.44
N ILE A 152 -2.72 -10.83 -1.86
CA ILE A 152 -2.36 -12.25 -1.83
C ILE A 152 -2.85 -12.95 -3.08
N ASP A 153 -4.08 -12.68 -3.52
CA ASP A 153 -4.66 -13.05 -4.82
C ASP A 153 -5.74 -12.04 -5.21
N LEU A 154 -6.13 -12.04 -6.49
CA LEU A 154 -7.16 -11.18 -7.04
C LEU A 154 -8.53 -11.88 -7.07
N THR A 155 -9.59 -11.11 -7.34
CA THR A 155 -10.94 -11.63 -7.61
C THR A 155 -11.24 -11.67 -9.10
N GLY A 156 -12.36 -12.28 -9.47
CA GLY A 156 -12.93 -12.23 -10.81
C GLY A 156 -12.04 -12.83 -11.92
N PHE A 157 -12.11 -12.24 -13.10
CA PHE A 157 -11.36 -12.73 -14.27
C PHE A 157 -9.85 -12.70 -14.07
N ALA A 158 -9.33 -11.69 -13.36
CA ALA A 158 -7.90 -11.55 -13.09
C ALA A 158 -7.33 -12.71 -12.24
N ALA A 159 -8.16 -13.42 -11.49
CA ALA A 159 -7.76 -14.60 -10.71
C ALA A 159 -7.58 -15.86 -11.57
N THR A 160 -8.11 -15.88 -12.81
CA THR A 160 -8.16 -17.09 -13.64
C THR A 160 -6.79 -17.51 -14.15
N PRO A 161 -6.54 -18.82 -14.32
CA PRO A 161 -5.32 -19.33 -14.97
C PRO A 161 -5.14 -18.76 -16.38
N THR A 162 -6.21 -18.57 -17.13
CA THR A 162 -6.18 -18.01 -18.50
C THR A 162 -5.61 -16.58 -18.50
N ALA A 163 -6.08 -15.72 -17.58
CA ALA A 163 -5.55 -14.36 -17.48
C ALA A 163 -4.05 -14.37 -17.19
N ARG A 164 -3.59 -15.25 -16.30
CA ARG A 164 -2.16 -15.39 -15.94
C ARG A 164 -1.32 -15.85 -17.13
N ILE A 165 -1.81 -16.83 -17.91
CA ILE A 165 -1.13 -17.34 -19.11
C ILE A 165 -1.05 -16.24 -20.17
N VAL A 166 -2.15 -15.54 -20.45
CA VAL A 166 -2.19 -14.46 -21.46
C VAL A 166 -1.24 -13.35 -21.10
N VAL A 167 -1.28 -12.86 -19.86
CA VAL A 167 -0.38 -11.78 -19.39
C VAL A 167 1.10 -12.24 -19.49
N ARG A 168 1.39 -13.49 -19.12
CA ARG A 168 2.74 -14.04 -19.21
C ARG A 168 3.21 -14.14 -20.65
N ALA A 169 2.38 -14.61 -21.58
CA ALA A 169 2.68 -14.70 -23.00
C ALA A 169 2.95 -13.29 -23.58
N MET A 170 2.09 -12.31 -23.28
CA MET A 170 2.30 -10.92 -23.70
C MET A 170 3.61 -10.34 -23.15
N ARG A 171 3.95 -10.65 -21.89
CA ARG A 171 5.20 -10.21 -21.26
C ARG A 171 6.43 -10.78 -22.00
N ILE A 172 6.40 -12.07 -22.35
CA ILE A 172 7.47 -12.75 -23.09
C ILE A 172 7.60 -12.19 -24.52
N ALA A 173 6.47 -11.89 -25.17
CA ALA A 173 6.42 -11.30 -26.49
C ALA A 173 6.87 -9.83 -26.56
N GLY A 174 7.31 -9.23 -25.42
CA GLY A 174 7.82 -7.86 -25.40
C GLY A 174 6.78 -6.78 -25.14
N PHE A 175 5.51 -7.12 -24.94
CA PHE A 175 4.41 -6.16 -24.71
C PHE A 175 4.31 -5.67 -23.25
N GLY A 176 5.37 -5.73 -22.47
CA GLY A 176 5.40 -5.40 -21.05
C GLY A 176 4.95 -3.97 -20.71
N SER A 177 5.18 -3.01 -21.60
CA SER A 177 4.81 -1.60 -21.44
C SER A 177 3.37 -1.26 -21.83
N LEU A 178 2.63 -2.21 -22.40
CA LEU A 178 1.21 -2.02 -22.71
C LEU A 178 0.35 -2.21 -21.46
N TYR A 179 -0.81 -1.56 -21.44
CA TYR A 179 -1.85 -1.88 -20.47
C TYR A 179 -2.39 -3.29 -20.68
N VAL A 180 -2.84 -3.93 -19.61
CA VAL A 180 -3.51 -5.23 -19.72
C VAL A 180 -4.80 -5.11 -20.54
N PRO A 181 -5.11 -6.10 -21.42
CA PRO A 181 -6.36 -6.13 -22.17
C PRO A 181 -7.58 -6.12 -21.24
N LYS A 182 -8.64 -5.43 -21.65
CA LYS A 182 -9.89 -5.25 -20.87
C LYS A 182 -9.71 -4.52 -19.52
N GLY A 183 -8.53 -3.98 -19.21
CA GLY A 183 -8.39 -2.98 -18.17
C GLY A 183 -9.21 -1.74 -18.57
N GLU A 184 -10.05 -1.24 -17.66
CA GLU A 184 -10.75 0.01 -17.93
C GLU A 184 -9.73 1.14 -18.05
N VAL A 185 -9.82 1.93 -19.13
CA VAL A 185 -8.93 3.05 -19.39
C VAL A 185 -9.22 4.17 -18.41
N GLY A 186 -8.17 4.83 -17.92
CA GLY A 186 -8.27 5.98 -17.03
C GLY A 186 -7.81 5.69 -15.59
N VAL A 187 -7.76 6.75 -14.81
CA VAL A 187 -7.41 6.70 -13.39
C VAL A 187 -8.66 6.30 -12.60
N MET A 188 -8.52 5.40 -11.64
CA MET A 188 -9.65 4.87 -10.87
C MET A 188 -10.43 6.01 -10.16
N GLU A 189 -9.72 6.91 -9.52
CA GLU A 189 -10.29 8.03 -8.76
C GLU A 189 -10.90 9.13 -9.64
N SER A 190 -10.71 9.07 -10.95
CA SER A 190 -11.36 9.98 -11.92
C SER A 190 -12.72 9.46 -12.42
N ARG A 191 -13.16 8.30 -11.95
CA ARG A 191 -14.43 7.70 -12.33
C ARG A 191 -15.59 8.24 -11.51
N PRO A 192 -16.84 8.16 -12.01
CA PRO A 192 -18.00 8.45 -11.18
C PRO A 192 -18.01 7.58 -9.90
N PHE A 193 -18.33 8.17 -8.76
CA PHE A 193 -18.37 7.46 -7.48
C PHE A 193 -19.26 6.21 -7.51
N ALA A 194 -20.36 6.25 -8.27
CA ALA A 194 -21.29 5.10 -8.42
C ALA A 194 -20.61 3.82 -8.94
N ASN A 195 -19.52 3.96 -9.69
CA ASN A 195 -18.77 2.84 -10.27
C ASN A 195 -17.49 2.51 -9.45
N ASN A 196 -17.35 3.09 -8.27
CA ASN A 196 -16.17 2.92 -7.44
C ASN A 196 -16.28 1.64 -6.60
N ILE A 197 -15.23 0.82 -6.66
CA ILE A 197 -15.10 -0.45 -5.93
C ILE A 197 -14.16 -0.36 -4.73
N LEU A 198 -13.54 0.81 -4.50
CA LEU A 198 -12.45 0.97 -3.52
C LEU A 198 -12.97 1.38 -2.14
N THR A 199 -13.96 2.29 -2.08
CA THR A 199 -14.49 2.83 -0.83
C THR A 199 -16.00 3.10 -0.94
N SER A 200 -16.70 3.06 0.17
CA SER A 200 -18.11 3.50 0.26
C SER A 200 -18.25 4.95 0.76
N ASP A 201 -17.13 5.67 0.99
CA ASP A 201 -17.15 7.05 1.45
C ASP A 201 -17.03 8.05 0.28
N PRO A 202 -18.10 8.77 -0.07
CA PRO A 202 -18.07 9.72 -1.19
C PRO A 202 -17.22 10.94 -0.91
N VAL A 203 -17.05 11.34 0.36
CA VAL A 203 -16.28 12.54 0.73
C VAL A 203 -14.79 12.27 0.57
N ARG A 204 -14.30 11.14 1.08
CA ARG A 204 -12.90 10.72 0.93
C ARG A 204 -12.56 10.43 -0.53
N TYR A 205 -13.50 9.83 -1.26
CA TYR A 205 -13.33 9.62 -2.71
C TYR A 205 -13.19 10.94 -3.47
N ALA A 206 -14.09 11.90 -3.25
CA ALA A 206 -14.04 13.22 -3.89
C ALA A 206 -12.77 14.00 -3.50
N ARG A 207 -12.33 13.89 -2.24
CA ARG A 207 -11.06 14.47 -1.79
C ARG A 207 -9.86 13.91 -2.55
N ASN A 208 -9.81 12.60 -2.79
CA ASN A 208 -8.74 11.98 -3.55
C ASN A 208 -8.76 12.43 -5.02
N ALA A 209 -9.93 12.55 -5.64
CA ALA A 209 -10.08 13.10 -6.98
C ALA A 209 -9.58 14.55 -7.07
N ALA A 210 -9.93 15.39 -6.08
CA ALA A 210 -9.48 16.79 -6.03
C ALA A 210 -7.95 16.93 -5.88
N ILE A 211 -7.28 15.99 -5.20
CA ILE A 211 -5.81 15.97 -5.14
C ILE A 211 -5.23 15.70 -6.53
N LEU A 212 -5.80 14.77 -7.29
CA LEU A 212 -5.35 14.45 -8.66
C LEU A 212 -5.65 15.57 -9.66
N GLU A 213 -6.72 16.34 -9.45
CA GLU A 213 -6.99 17.55 -10.22
C GLU A 213 -5.94 18.63 -9.96
N ALA A 214 -5.52 18.80 -8.69
CA ALA A 214 -4.50 19.76 -8.30
C ALA A 214 -3.09 19.35 -8.74
N GLU A 215 -2.78 18.05 -8.79
CA GLU A 215 -1.49 17.51 -9.21
C GLU A 215 -1.69 16.25 -10.07
N PRO A 216 -1.93 16.40 -11.36
CA PRO A 216 -2.15 15.27 -12.27
C PRO A 216 -0.96 14.30 -12.37
N ALA A 217 0.24 14.73 -12.02
CA ALA A 217 1.44 13.89 -12.05
C ALA A 217 1.40 12.74 -11.01
N LEU A 218 0.53 12.83 -10.00
CA LEU A 218 0.28 11.77 -9.02
C LEU A 218 -0.50 10.61 -9.65
N ALA A 219 -1.29 10.87 -10.67
CA ALA A 219 -2.22 9.91 -11.26
C ALA A 219 -1.51 8.69 -11.86
N LEU A 220 -2.12 7.51 -11.68
CA LEU A 220 -1.68 6.27 -12.28
C LEU A 220 -2.85 5.60 -13.00
N GLY A 221 -2.62 5.18 -14.23
CA GLY A 221 -3.60 4.45 -15.04
C GLY A 221 -3.68 2.96 -14.68
N PRO A 222 -4.35 2.17 -15.52
CA PRO A 222 -4.47 0.73 -15.36
C PRO A 222 -3.11 0.05 -15.24
N PRO A 223 -3.04 -1.19 -14.73
CA PRO A 223 -1.78 -1.90 -14.65
C PRO A 223 -1.21 -2.23 -16.04
N THR A 224 0.12 -2.12 -16.17
CA THR A 224 0.82 -2.63 -17.35
C THR A 224 0.97 -4.14 -17.29
N VAL A 225 1.16 -4.76 -18.45
CA VAL A 225 1.43 -6.20 -18.57
C VAL A 225 2.62 -6.62 -17.71
N ALA A 226 3.70 -5.82 -17.68
CA ALA A 226 4.88 -6.14 -16.87
C ALA A 226 4.57 -6.10 -15.37
N TRP A 227 3.87 -5.06 -14.89
CA TRP A 227 3.47 -4.97 -13.49
C TRP A 227 2.55 -6.13 -13.09
N THR A 228 1.58 -6.46 -13.93
CA THR A 228 0.61 -7.55 -13.66
C THR A 228 1.29 -8.92 -13.64
N ASP A 229 2.21 -9.20 -14.58
CA ASP A 229 3.01 -10.44 -14.56
C ASP A 229 3.86 -10.53 -13.29
N ALA A 230 4.49 -9.42 -12.88
CA ALA A 230 5.27 -9.37 -11.64
C ALA A 230 4.40 -9.62 -10.40
N ALA A 231 3.20 -9.03 -10.36
CA ALA A 231 2.22 -9.27 -9.30
C ALA A 231 1.77 -10.73 -9.24
N PHE A 232 1.42 -11.33 -10.39
CA PHE A 232 1.05 -12.75 -10.45
C PHE A 232 2.15 -13.69 -9.98
N ARG A 233 3.42 -13.37 -10.25
CA ARG A 233 4.56 -14.16 -9.73
C ARG A 233 4.68 -14.03 -8.21
N ALA A 234 4.50 -12.82 -7.67
CA ALA A 234 4.52 -12.59 -6.22
C ALA A 234 3.37 -13.33 -5.51
N MET A 235 2.14 -13.22 -6.03
CA MET A 235 0.96 -13.93 -5.52
C MET A 235 1.16 -15.45 -5.56
N ARG A 236 1.70 -15.99 -6.67
CA ARG A 236 1.96 -17.42 -6.78
C ARG A 236 2.91 -17.91 -5.69
N ALA A 237 3.98 -17.16 -5.40
CA ALA A 237 4.91 -17.51 -4.33
C ALA A 237 4.22 -17.52 -2.96
N MET A 238 3.37 -16.53 -2.66
CA MET A 238 2.67 -16.43 -1.38
C MET A 238 1.63 -17.54 -1.17
N ARG A 239 1.10 -18.14 -2.24
CA ARG A 239 0.14 -19.25 -2.18
C ARG A 239 0.79 -20.60 -1.87
N GLU A 240 2.11 -20.72 -1.93
CA GLU A 240 2.82 -21.93 -1.49
C GLU A 240 2.66 -22.08 0.04
N ARG A 241 2.12 -23.20 0.50
CA ARG A 241 1.83 -23.43 1.94
C ARG A 241 3.02 -23.22 2.87
N SER A 242 4.23 -23.44 2.37
CA SER A 242 5.47 -23.22 3.11
C SER A 242 5.83 -21.74 3.27
N TYR A 243 5.27 -20.86 2.44
CA TYR A 243 5.64 -19.45 2.42
C TYR A 243 5.21 -18.69 3.69
N PRO A 244 3.93 -18.75 4.15
CA PRO A 244 3.52 -18.12 5.41
C PRO A 244 4.24 -18.70 6.62
N ALA A 245 4.55 -19.99 6.61
CA ALA A 245 5.23 -20.67 7.70
C ALA A 245 6.67 -20.18 7.96
N GLN A 246 7.31 -19.52 6.98
CA GLN A 246 8.64 -18.92 7.11
C GLN A 246 8.59 -17.57 7.86
N ILE A 247 7.42 -16.92 7.88
CA ILE A 247 7.26 -15.60 8.45
C ILE A 247 7.14 -15.69 9.97
N ARG A 248 8.07 -15.01 10.65
CA ARG A 248 8.10 -14.93 12.12
C ARG A 248 7.72 -13.55 12.64
N GLN A 249 7.52 -12.60 11.73
CA GLN A 249 7.15 -11.22 12.04
C GLN A 249 5.69 -11.19 12.53
N PRO A 250 5.41 -10.57 13.70
CA PRO A 250 4.04 -10.39 14.16
C PRO A 250 3.24 -9.52 13.17
N MET A 251 2.08 -10.02 12.72
CA MET A 251 1.22 -9.35 11.75
C MET A 251 -0.25 -9.39 12.18
N LEU A 252 -0.94 -8.26 12.04
CA LEU A 252 -2.38 -8.18 12.02
C LEU A 252 -2.83 -7.98 10.57
N ILE A 253 -3.55 -8.94 10.03
CA ILE A 253 -4.13 -8.85 8.69
C ILE A 253 -5.61 -8.47 8.82
N MET A 254 -6.01 -7.43 8.12
CA MET A 254 -7.38 -6.93 8.09
C MET A 254 -7.93 -7.06 6.67
N ALA A 255 -8.90 -7.95 6.48
CA ALA A 255 -9.61 -8.12 5.22
C ALA A 255 -10.82 -7.18 5.16
N ALA A 256 -11.13 -6.67 3.97
CA ALA A 256 -12.33 -5.89 3.72
C ALA A 256 -13.47 -6.84 3.31
N GLY A 257 -14.59 -6.84 4.05
CA GLY A 257 -15.65 -7.83 3.87
C GLY A 257 -16.31 -7.81 2.49
N ASN A 258 -16.37 -6.63 1.83
CA ASN A 258 -16.91 -6.43 0.48
C ASN A 258 -15.81 -6.07 -0.52
N ASP A 259 -14.65 -6.70 -0.42
CA ASP A 259 -13.53 -6.46 -1.33
C ASP A 259 -13.82 -7.07 -2.72
N GLU A 260 -13.79 -6.22 -3.75
CA GLU A 260 -13.95 -6.62 -5.15
C GLU A 260 -12.62 -6.67 -5.90
N VAL A 261 -11.50 -6.34 -5.24
CA VAL A 261 -10.16 -6.30 -5.82
C VAL A 261 -9.35 -7.53 -5.45
N VAL A 262 -9.24 -7.83 -4.14
CA VAL A 262 -8.45 -8.95 -3.63
C VAL A 262 -9.34 -10.05 -3.03
N SER A 263 -8.86 -11.28 -3.08
CA SER A 263 -9.58 -12.46 -2.60
C SER A 263 -9.49 -12.57 -1.08
N ASN A 264 -10.62 -12.39 -0.39
CA ASN A 264 -10.72 -12.62 1.05
C ASN A 264 -10.40 -14.07 1.43
N ALA A 265 -10.82 -15.05 0.62
CA ALA A 265 -10.48 -16.45 0.85
C ALA A 265 -8.96 -16.69 0.82
N ALA A 266 -8.25 -16.07 -0.13
CA ALA A 266 -6.79 -16.18 -0.20
C ALA A 266 -6.10 -15.48 0.99
N ILE A 267 -6.66 -14.37 1.48
CA ILE A 267 -6.17 -13.67 2.69
C ILE A 267 -6.38 -14.56 3.92
N GLU A 268 -7.53 -15.17 4.05
CA GLU A 268 -7.88 -16.08 5.17
C GLU A 268 -6.97 -17.31 5.19
N ASP A 269 -6.82 -17.97 4.04
CA ASP A 269 -5.93 -19.13 3.90
C ASP A 269 -4.48 -18.78 4.27
N PHE A 270 -3.99 -17.65 3.77
CA PHE A 270 -2.63 -17.18 4.05
C PHE A 270 -2.43 -16.88 5.55
N GLY A 271 -3.35 -16.11 6.12
CA GLY A 271 -3.26 -15.69 7.52
C GLY A 271 -3.41 -16.83 8.51
N GLY A 272 -4.23 -17.86 8.18
CA GLY A 272 -4.39 -19.08 8.96
C GLY A 272 -3.10 -19.92 9.07
N LEU A 273 -2.17 -19.74 8.14
CA LEU A 273 -0.87 -20.42 8.13
C LEU A 273 0.26 -19.62 8.80
N LEU A 274 0.03 -18.36 9.17
CA LEU A 274 1.03 -17.52 9.84
C LEU A 274 1.25 -17.96 11.28
N ARG A 275 2.51 -18.09 11.69
CA ARG A 275 2.88 -18.48 13.08
C ARG A 275 2.57 -17.39 14.10
N ALA A 276 2.75 -16.14 13.75
CA ALA A 276 2.54 -14.96 14.59
C ALA A 276 1.53 -13.99 13.97
N GLY A 277 0.54 -14.52 13.25
CA GLY A 277 -0.52 -13.77 12.62
C GLY A 277 -1.77 -13.65 13.48
N ARG A 278 -2.52 -12.58 13.26
CA ARG A 278 -3.91 -12.37 13.67
C ARG A 278 -4.69 -11.91 12.46
N GLN A 279 -5.94 -12.26 12.38
CA GLN A 279 -6.82 -11.87 11.30
C GLN A 279 -8.08 -11.21 11.83
N LEU A 280 -8.58 -10.24 11.08
CA LEU A 280 -9.85 -9.56 11.31
C LEU A 280 -10.50 -9.27 9.96
N VAL A 281 -11.81 -9.42 9.89
CA VAL A 281 -12.61 -8.95 8.75
C VAL A 281 -13.38 -7.70 9.16
N VAL A 282 -13.20 -6.62 8.43
CA VAL A 282 -14.03 -5.41 8.56
C VAL A 282 -15.27 -5.62 7.69
N ALA A 283 -16.34 -6.14 8.33
CA ALA A 283 -17.55 -6.54 7.62
C ALA A 283 -18.18 -5.34 6.90
N GLY A 284 -18.47 -5.50 5.60
CA GLY A 284 -19.09 -4.47 4.77
C GLY A 284 -18.14 -3.42 4.20
N ALA A 285 -16.89 -3.33 4.64
CA ALA A 285 -15.91 -2.42 4.05
C ALA A 285 -15.51 -2.88 2.64
N LYS A 286 -15.27 -1.93 1.75
CA LYS A 286 -14.62 -2.14 0.46
C LYS A 286 -13.10 -2.13 0.64
N HIS A 287 -12.36 -2.27 -0.48
CA HIS A 287 -10.92 -2.51 -0.53
C HIS A 287 -10.08 -1.57 0.35
N GLU A 288 -10.33 -0.26 0.31
CA GLU A 288 -9.52 0.77 0.97
C GLU A 288 -10.04 1.07 2.39
N ILE A 289 -9.88 0.15 3.34
CA ILE A 289 -10.39 0.25 4.72
C ILE A 289 -10.07 1.59 5.38
N MET A 290 -8.89 2.16 5.14
CA MET A 290 -8.48 3.45 5.70
C MET A 290 -9.16 4.66 5.04
N MET A 291 -9.74 4.47 3.86
CA MET A 291 -10.50 5.48 3.11
C MET A 291 -12.01 5.26 3.20
N GLU A 292 -12.46 4.30 4.00
CA GLU A 292 -13.86 3.96 4.20
C GLU A 292 -14.58 4.92 5.15
N GLN A 293 -15.93 4.80 5.19
CA GLN A 293 -16.77 5.52 6.15
C GLN A 293 -16.31 5.28 7.60
N ASP A 294 -16.53 6.24 8.46
CA ASP A 294 -16.06 6.22 9.86
C ASP A 294 -16.47 4.97 10.63
N ARG A 295 -17.65 4.40 10.35
CA ARG A 295 -18.12 3.13 10.94
C ARG A 295 -17.19 1.94 10.67
N TYR A 296 -16.47 1.93 9.53
CA TYR A 296 -15.48 0.92 9.18
C TYR A 296 -14.09 1.32 9.67
N ARG A 297 -13.74 2.60 9.52
CA ARG A 297 -12.47 3.13 10.01
C ARG A 297 -12.34 3.00 11.53
N SER A 298 -13.42 3.15 12.29
CA SER A 298 -13.41 2.95 13.75
C SER A 298 -13.05 1.52 14.13
N GLN A 299 -13.51 0.52 13.37
CA GLN A 299 -13.11 -0.88 13.59
C GLN A 299 -11.61 -1.09 13.27
N PHE A 300 -11.12 -0.47 12.20
CA PHE A 300 -9.69 -0.49 11.89
C PHE A 300 -8.87 0.11 13.03
N TRP A 301 -9.25 1.31 13.52
CA TRP A 301 -8.51 1.96 14.61
C TRP A 301 -8.59 1.19 15.91
N ALA A 302 -9.73 0.63 16.27
CA ALA A 302 -9.86 -0.21 17.45
C ALA A 302 -8.93 -1.43 17.42
N ALA A 303 -8.84 -2.09 16.26
CA ALA A 303 -7.94 -3.22 16.07
C ALA A 303 -6.47 -2.78 16.06
N PHE A 304 -6.14 -1.67 15.42
CA PHE A 304 -4.81 -1.08 15.43
C PHE A 304 -4.38 -0.74 16.86
N ASP A 305 -5.22 -0.04 17.61
CA ASP A 305 -4.96 0.41 18.98
C ASP A 305 -4.78 -0.78 19.94
N ALA A 306 -5.53 -1.85 19.76
CA ALA A 306 -5.37 -3.08 20.54
C ALA A 306 -4.08 -3.86 20.16
N TYR A 307 -3.60 -3.72 18.93
CA TYR A 307 -2.49 -4.52 18.42
C TYR A 307 -1.14 -3.82 18.52
N VAL A 308 -1.07 -2.51 18.25
CA VAL A 308 0.18 -1.74 18.25
C VAL A 308 0.44 -1.20 19.65
N PRO A 309 1.58 -1.56 20.31
CA PRO A 309 1.89 -1.10 21.66
C PRO A 309 1.97 0.42 21.77
N GLY A 310 1.55 0.95 22.92
CA GLY A 310 1.61 2.39 23.23
C GLY A 310 0.43 3.20 22.71
N THR A 311 -0.53 2.60 22.00
CA THR A 311 -1.80 3.25 21.69
C THR A 311 -2.71 3.28 22.93
N PRO A 312 -3.55 4.31 23.10
CA PRO A 312 -4.57 4.30 24.13
C PRO A 312 -5.56 3.15 23.86
N LEU A 313 -5.92 2.42 24.88
CA LEU A 313 -6.95 1.38 24.74
C LEU A 313 -8.37 1.97 24.80
N PHE A 314 -8.49 3.27 25.16
CA PHE A 314 -9.76 4.01 25.25
C PHE A 314 -9.51 5.51 25.05
#